data_8c5553e2ac36f37a1906995ad85917a0
#
_entry.id   8c5553e2ac36f37a1906995ad85917a0
#
_cell.length_a   1.000
_cell.length_b   1.000
_cell.length_c   1.000
_cell.angle_alpha   90.00
_cell.angle_beta   90.00
_cell.angle_gamma   90.00
#
_symmetry.space_group_name_H-M   'P 1'
#
loop_
_entity.id
_entity.type
_entity.pdbx_description
1 polymer ?
#
loop_
_entity_poly.entity_id
_entity_poly.type
_entity_poly.pdbx_seq_one_letter_code
_entity_poly.pdbx_strand_id
1 'polypeptide(L)'
;MIADYDGGQLRLIGEIRVADIFRGCRKGLLCLTLVFGLATITAAAPPTPEKGGSERVLVLGGTGQLGRAILSELSATNAQVSVLARANSDRTSVEALWPDRSRLQWLTGDLLNAEEIDRALAGHRFDVVINAVRVEDGDIHFYEKIMPPLLRNAQRAGVRQFIHHGAVGAGRNVEKFQNLGWERVPGIFDRLKDQGIGEDLLRGSGVPYTIIRNARIYPPESPATGKAALTEDDSIITPMTRADLAKLTLSCVANAACLNKTFHVRDASLPWPMRRP
;
A
#
# COMPACT_ATOMS: atom_id res chain seq x y z
N MET A 1 20.83 -25.64 7.02
CA MET A 1 19.67 -26.40 6.56
C MET A 1 19.73 -26.38 5.04
N ILE A 2 20.08 -27.49 4.42
CA ILE A 2 20.16 -27.61 2.95
C ILE A 2 18.92 -28.43 2.54
N ALA A 3 18.06 -27.86 1.72
CA ALA A 3 16.89 -28.53 1.18
C ALA A 3 17.16 -28.89 -0.28
N ASP A 4 16.93 -30.13 -0.66
CA ASP A 4 16.97 -30.59 -2.04
C ASP A 4 15.54 -30.94 -2.49
N TYR A 5 15.21 -30.72 -3.76
CA TYR A 5 13.87 -30.81 -4.30
C TYR A 5 13.85 -31.91 -5.36
N ASP A 6 13.17 -33.03 -5.06
CA ASP A 6 12.90 -34.06 -6.05
C ASP A 6 11.46 -34.55 -5.93
N GLY A 7 10.71 -34.42 -7.01
CA GLY A 7 9.46 -35.14 -7.26
C GLY A 7 8.26 -34.82 -6.36
N GLY A 8 8.13 -33.62 -5.79
CA GLY A 8 6.87 -33.18 -5.17
C GLY A 8 6.71 -33.46 -3.67
N GLN A 9 7.74 -33.91 -2.96
CA GLN A 9 7.73 -34.03 -1.51
C GLN A 9 9.00 -33.45 -0.87
N LEU A 10 8.81 -32.63 0.19
CA LEU A 10 9.90 -32.06 0.99
C LEU A 10 10.42 -33.14 1.95
N ARG A 11 11.67 -33.62 1.77
CA ARG A 11 12.36 -34.42 2.77
C ARG A 11 13.38 -33.58 3.51
N LEU A 12 13.22 -33.48 4.83
CA LEU A 12 14.22 -32.92 5.73
C LEU A 12 15.33 -33.96 5.95
N ILE A 13 16.54 -33.63 5.50
CA ILE A 13 17.72 -34.47 5.75
C ILE A 13 18.49 -33.89 6.93
N GLY A 14 18.42 -34.61 8.06
CA GLY A 14 19.42 -34.64 9.14
C GLY A 14 19.58 -33.39 10.00
N GLU A 15 19.13 -33.48 11.23
CA GLU A 15 19.64 -32.63 12.34
C GLU A 15 21.08 -33.02 12.67
N ILE A 16 22.01 -32.10 12.45
CA ILE A 16 23.39 -32.24 12.96
C ILE A 16 23.34 -31.85 14.44
N ARG A 17 23.44 -32.85 15.32
CA ARG A 17 23.59 -32.59 16.77
C ARG A 17 24.99 -32.01 17.05
N VAL A 18 25.04 -30.91 17.78
CA VAL A 18 26.26 -30.21 18.21
C VAL A 18 27.22 -31.14 19.02
N ALA A 19 26.73 -32.27 19.47
CA ALA A 19 27.52 -33.26 20.23
C ALA A 19 28.56 -34.03 19.41
N ASP A 20 28.45 -34.05 18.07
CA ASP A 20 29.36 -34.85 17.23
C ASP A 20 30.62 -34.10 16.78
N ILE A 21 30.75 -32.82 17.10
CA ILE A 21 31.91 -31.98 16.74
C ILE A 21 33.08 -32.16 17.72
N PHE A 22 32.84 -32.74 18.92
CA PHE A 22 33.87 -32.79 19.98
C PHE A 22 34.57 -34.15 20.16
N ARG A 23 34.35 -35.15 19.29
CA ARG A 23 35.01 -36.48 19.45
C ARG A 23 36.32 -36.71 18.76
N GLY A 24 36.98 -35.68 18.22
CA GLY A 24 38.17 -35.84 17.40
C GLY A 24 39.46 -35.12 17.85
N CYS A 25 39.56 -34.57 19.05
CA CYS A 25 40.79 -33.86 19.44
C CYS A 25 41.44 -34.44 20.72
N ARG A 26 42.23 -35.49 20.52
CA ARG A 26 43.25 -35.92 21.49
C ARG A 26 44.63 -35.65 20.92
N LYS A 27 45.33 -34.70 21.49
CA LYS A 27 46.76 -34.34 21.51
C LYS A 27 47.10 -32.97 20.93
N GLY A 28 47.54 -32.07 21.82
CA GLY A 28 48.51 -31.02 21.53
C GLY A 28 47.99 -29.60 21.46
N LEU A 29 48.00 -28.96 22.60
CA LEU A 29 48.42 -27.59 22.91
C LEU A 29 48.21 -26.52 21.80
N LEU A 30 47.20 -25.75 21.85
CA LEU A 30 47.05 -24.28 21.83
C LEU A 30 45.57 -23.91 21.68
N CYS A 31 44.89 -23.64 22.78
CA CYS A 31 43.54 -23.07 22.74
C CYS A 31 43.63 -21.61 22.36
N LEU A 32 43.39 -21.32 21.07
CA LEU A 32 43.03 -19.98 20.63
C LEU A 32 41.51 -19.83 20.83
N THR A 33 41.11 -19.17 21.89
CA THR A 33 39.71 -18.84 22.16
C THR A 33 39.21 -17.80 21.16
N LEU A 34 38.64 -18.26 20.06
CA LEU A 34 37.84 -17.43 19.18
C LEU A 34 36.45 -17.23 19.84
N VAL A 35 36.32 -16.12 20.54
CA VAL A 35 35.02 -15.63 21.02
C VAL A 35 34.27 -15.14 19.78
N PHE A 36 33.43 -16.00 19.19
CA PHE A 36 32.40 -15.55 18.26
C PHE A 36 31.34 -14.77 19.06
N GLY A 37 31.48 -13.44 19.06
CA GLY A 37 30.41 -12.57 19.51
C GLY A 37 29.21 -12.75 18.57
N LEU A 38 28.16 -13.45 19.03
CA LEU A 38 26.83 -13.36 18.41
C LEU A 38 26.37 -11.91 18.57
N ALA A 39 26.62 -11.08 17.54
CA ALA A 39 25.92 -9.82 17.42
C ALA A 39 24.45 -10.14 17.15
N THR A 40 23.64 -10.14 18.18
CA THR A 40 22.18 -10.10 18.03
C THR A 40 21.85 -8.77 17.35
N ILE A 41 21.55 -8.82 16.06
CA ILE A 41 20.92 -7.67 15.37
C ILE A 41 19.53 -7.57 15.98
N THR A 42 19.39 -6.79 17.04
CA THR A 42 18.10 -6.32 17.52
C THR A 42 17.57 -5.41 16.44
N ALA A 43 16.63 -5.91 15.64
CA ALA A 43 15.82 -5.06 14.81
C ALA A 43 15.17 -4.03 15.74
N ALA A 44 15.53 -2.77 15.57
CA ALA A 44 14.92 -1.68 16.32
C ALA A 44 13.42 -1.74 16.04
N ALA A 45 12.60 -1.85 17.08
CA ALA A 45 11.16 -1.72 16.96
C ALA A 45 10.86 -0.37 16.29
N PRO A 46 9.87 -0.31 15.36
CA PRO A 46 9.49 0.96 14.76
C PRO A 46 9.17 1.96 15.86
N PRO A 47 9.59 3.23 15.74
CA PRO A 47 9.36 4.23 16.75
C PRO A 47 7.86 4.32 17.06
N THR A 48 7.52 4.19 18.31
CA THR A 48 6.17 4.44 18.83
C THR A 48 5.78 5.87 18.47
N PRO A 49 4.56 6.13 17.96
CA PRO A 49 4.13 7.49 17.63
C PRO A 49 4.19 8.35 18.89
N GLU A 50 4.93 9.43 18.84
CA GLU A 50 4.83 10.50 19.82
C GLU A 50 3.40 11.03 19.79
N LYS A 51 2.65 10.83 20.86
CA LYS A 51 1.31 11.40 21.04
C LYS A 51 1.44 12.94 21.04
N GLY A 52 1.11 13.59 19.91
CA GLY A 52 1.03 15.05 19.83
C GLY A 52 1.53 15.70 18.55
N GLY A 53 2.28 15.01 17.70
CA GLY A 53 2.71 15.53 16.39
C GLY A 53 1.64 15.40 15.31
N SER A 54 1.55 16.38 14.41
CA SER A 54 0.71 16.26 13.23
C SER A 54 1.33 15.24 12.27
N GLU A 55 0.52 14.30 11.73
CA GLU A 55 0.98 13.31 10.76
C GLU A 55 1.46 14.00 9.47
N ARG A 56 2.58 13.54 8.92
CA ARG A 56 3.08 13.97 7.60
C ARG A 56 2.59 12.97 6.56
N VAL A 57 1.65 13.40 5.76
CA VAL A 57 0.96 12.52 4.79
C VAL A 57 1.37 12.87 3.38
N LEU A 58 1.87 11.89 2.62
CA LEU A 58 2.07 12.02 1.18
C LEU A 58 0.85 11.44 0.46
N VAL A 59 0.23 12.22 -0.41
CA VAL A 59 -0.88 11.77 -1.26
C VAL A 59 -0.42 11.69 -2.71
N LEU A 60 -0.49 10.48 -3.27
CA LEU A 60 -0.29 10.19 -4.68
C LEU A 60 -1.64 10.16 -5.38
N GLY A 61 -1.75 10.81 -6.54
CA GLY A 61 -3.02 10.95 -7.26
C GLY A 61 -3.98 11.97 -6.63
N GLY A 62 -3.46 12.94 -5.85
CA GLY A 62 -4.26 13.94 -5.16
C GLY A 62 -5.11 14.84 -6.06
N THR A 63 -4.73 15.05 -7.33
CA THR A 63 -5.52 15.80 -8.32
C THR A 63 -6.64 14.97 -8.96
N GLY A 64 -6.65 13.66 -8.75
CA GLY A 64 -7.71 12.75 -9.20
C GLY A 64 -8.98 12.86 -8.34
N GLN A 65 -10.07 12.27 -8.80
CA GLN A 65 -11.37 12.36 -8.13
C GLN A 65 -11.37 11.79 -6.70
N LEU A 66 -10.75 10.61 -6.47
CA LEU A 66 -10.64 10.03 -5.14
C LEU A 66 -9.63 10.81 -4.29
N GLY A 67 -8.48 11.18 -4.89
CA GLY A 67 -7.47 11.95 -4.18
C GLY A 67 -8.00 13.28 -3.66
N ARG A 68 -8.82 14.00 -4.44
CA ARG A 68 -9.48 15.25 -3.98
C ARG A 68 -10.44 15.00 -2.81
N ALA A 69 -11.21 13.91 -2.84
CA ALA A 69 -12.08 13.56 -1.72
C ALA A 69 -11.27 13.26 -0.44
N ILE A 70 -10.16 12.53 -0.56
CA ILE A 70 -9.24 12.26 0.55
C ILE A 70 -8.61 13.57 1.06
N LEU A 71 -8.15 14.45 0.16
CA LEU A 71 -7.58 15.74 0.52
C LEU A 71 -8.58 16.66 1.20
N SER A 72 -9.86 16.61 0.80
CA SER A 72 -10.94 17.33 1.49
C SER A 72 -11.10 16.89 2.94
N GLU A 73 -11.09 15.59 3.20
CA GLU A 73 -11.16 15.07 4.57
C GLU A 73 -9.88 15.40 5.37
N LEU A 74 -8.69 15.30 4.74
CA LEU A 74 -7.41 15.66 5.38
C LEU A 74 -7.33 17.14 5.75
N SER A 75 -7.96 18.05 4.97
CA SER A 75 -7.94 19.49 5.23
C SER A 75 -8.60 19.84 6.58
N ALA A 76 -9.53 19.01 7.04
CA ALA A 76 -10.20 19.16 8.34
C ALA A 76 -9.38 18.61 9.52
N THR A 77 -8.20 18.03 9.26
CA THR A 77 -7.28 17.49 10.29
C THR A 77 -6.11 18.45 10.53
N ASN A 78 -5.22 18.09 11.46
CA ASN A 78 -3.96 18.81 11.67
C ASN A 78 -2.78 18.28 10.86
N ALA A 79 -3.02 17.36 9.89
CA ALA A 79 -1.98 16.75 9.10
C ALA A 79 -1.21 17.76 8.24
N GLN A 80 0.09 17.54 8.11
CA GLN A 80 0.93 18.20 7.11
C GLN A 80 0.88 17.35 5.84
N VAL A 81 0.35 17.87 4.76
CA VAL A 81 0.09 17.09 3.54
C VAL A 81 0.98 17.53 2.41
N SER A 82 1.66 16.57 1.80
CA SER A 82 2.36 16.71 0.54
C SER A 82 1.59 16.00 -0.57
N VAL A 83 1.48 16.62 -1.72
CA VAL A 83 0.83 16.03 -2.90
C VAL A 83 1.86 15.92 -4.01
N LEU A 84 2.13 14.69 -4.47
CA LEU A 84 2.94 14.48 -5.67
C LEU A 84 2.03 14.59 -6.90
N ALA A 85 2.37 15.50 -7.80
CA ALA A 85 1.62 15.78 -9.02
C ALA A 85 2.55 16.09 -10.19
N ARG A 86 2.09 15.81 -11.40
CA ARG A 86 2.80 16.22 -12.62
C ARG A 86 2.82 17.74 -12.73
N ALA A 87 3.81 18.29 -13.43
CA ALA A 87 3.97 19.75 -13.59
C ALA A 87 2.74 20.44 -14.19
N ASN A 88 2.02 19.74 -15.08
CA ASN A 88 0.82 20.24 -15.77
C ASN A 88 -0.51 19.89 -15.07
N SER A 89 -0.47 19.33 -13.87
CA SER A 89 -1.69 18.99 -13.12
C SER A 89 -2.43 20.24 -12.66
N ASP A 90 -3.77 20.21 -12.74
CA ASP A 90 -4.60 21.26 -12.14
C ASP A 90 -4.51 21.18 -10.60
N ARG A 91 -3.90 22.19 -10.00
CA ARG A 91 -3.74 22.34 -8.54
C ARG A 91 -4.84 23.18 -7.91
N THR A 92 -5.52 24.01 -8.71
CA THR A 92 -6.48 25.01 -8.23
C THR A 92 -7.63 24.36 -7.46
N SER A 93 -8.16 23.25 -8.00
CA SER A 93 -9.27 22.52 -7.38
C SER A 93 -8.91 21.90 -6.02
N VAL A 94 -7.62 21.57 -5.81
CA VAL A 94 -7.12 21.06 -4.53
C VAL A 94 -6.86 22.21 -3.56
N GLU A 95 -6.22 23.28 -4.03
CA GLU A 95 -5.89 24.44 -3.20
C GLU A 95 -7.13 25.12 -2.63
N ALA A 96 -8.24 25.08 -3.37
CA ALA A 96 -9.52 25.60 -2.90
C ALA A 96 -10.09 24.86 -1.67
N LEU A 97 -9.67 23.60 -1.45
CA LEU A 97 -10.07 22.79 -0.29
C LEU A 97 -9.28 23.14 1.00
N TRP A 98 -8.20 23.94 0.88
CA TRP A 98 -7.26 24.19 1.97
C TRP A 98 -7.29 25.66 2.39
N PRO A 99 -8.06 26.04 3.42
CA PRO A 99 -8.05 27.39 3.96
C PRO A 99 -6.67 27.81 4.47
N ASP A 100 -5.97 26.89 5.13
CA ASP A 100 -4.59 27.06 5.57
C ASP A 100 -3.63 26.33 4.63
N ARG A 101 -3.10 27.03 3.64
CA ARG A 101 -2.16 26.51 2.65
C ARG A 101 -0.78 26.19 3.22
N SER A 102 -0.45 26.65 4.43
CA SER A 102 0.85 26.32 5.06
C SER A 102 1.01 24.84 5.36
N ARG A 103 -0.11 24.10 5.43
CA ARG A 103 -0.14 22.66 5.65
C ARG A 103 -0.21 21.84 4.36
N LEU A 104 -0.21 22.48 3.19
CA LEU A 104 -0.27 21.81 1.89
C LEU A 104 1.00 22.11 1.10
N GLN A 105 1.79 21.07 0.80
CA GLN A 105 2.99 21.14 -0.02
C GLN A 105 2.79 20.43 -1.36
N TRP A 106 3.26 21.04 -2.43
CA TRP A 106 3.31 20.39 -3.74
C TRP A 106 4.71 19.85 -4.02
N LEU A 107 4.77 18.58 -4.42
CA LEU A 107 5.93 17.94 -5.00
C LEU A 107 5.65 17.69 -6.49
N THR A 108 6.67 17.89 -7.33
CA THR A 108 6.50 17.73 -8.78
C THR A 108 7.26 16.52 -9.27
N GLY A 109 6.57 15.59 -9.96
CA GLY A 109 7.16 14.40 -10.55
C GLY A 109 6.11 13.55 -11.25
N ASP A 110 6.56 12.78 -12.25
CA ASP A 110 5.75 11.77 -12.92
C ASP A 110 5.98 10.40 -12.29
N LEU A 111 4.91 9.73 -11.90
CA LEU A 111 4.97 8.39 -11.30
C LEU A 111 5.51 7.32 -12.26
N LEU A 112 5.41 7.54 -13.57
CA LEU A 112 6.00 6.66 -14.57
C LEU A 112 7.50 6.87 -14.78
N ASN A 113 8.08 7.90 -14.15
CA ASN A 113 9.50 8.21 -14.20
C ASN A 113 10.13 7.99 -12.82
N ALA A 114 10.86 6.88 -12.66
CA ALA A 114 11.47 6.50 -11.38
C ALA A 114 12.47 7.55 -10.85
N GLU A 115 13.22 8.21 -11.75
CA GLU A 115 14.18 9.23 -11.37
C GLU A 115 13.48 10.51 -10.86
N GLU A 116 12.34 10.85 -11.44
CA GLU A 116 11.52 11.97 -10.95
C GLU A 116 10.90 11.67 -9.60
N ILE A 117 10.44 10.44 -9.36
CA ILE A 117 9.98 10.00 -8.03
C ILE A 117 11.12 10.12 -7.02
N ASP A 118 12.28 9.55 -7.33
CA ASP A 118 13.43 9.57 -6.42
C ASP A 118 13.85 11.02 -6.09
N ARG A 119 13.85 11.91 -7.09
CA ARG A 119 14.18 13.34 -6.93
C ARG A 119 13.11 14.10 -6.14
N ALA A 120 11.83 13.87 -6.45
CA ALA A 120 10.73 14.57 -5.79
C ALA A 120 10.57 14.18 -4.31
N LEU A 121 10.92 12.95 -3.94
CA LEU A 121 10.78 12.44 -2.58
C LEU A 121 12.09 12.54 -1.77
N ALA A 122 13.22 12.89 -2.41
CA ALA A 122 14.51 12.99 -1.76
C ALA A 122 14.49 14.01 -0.60
N GLY A 123 15.00 13.59 0.56
CA GLY A 123 15.08 14.46 1.75
C GLY A 123 13.75 14.72 2.47
N HIS A 124 12.62 14.32 1.89
CA HIS A 124 11.33 14.40 2.57
C HIS A 124 11.12 13.22 3.52
N ARG A 125 10.35 13.48 4.58
CA ARG A 125 9.93 12.45 5.54
C ARG A 125 8.42 12.43 5.59
N PHE A 126 7.87 11.24 5.43
CA PHE A 126 6.43 11.00 5.53
C PHE A 126 6.17 9.91 6.57
N ASP A 127 5.12 10.09 7.33
CA ASP A 127 4.65 9.08 8.29
C ASP A 127 3.70 8.11 7.60
N VAL A 128 2.85 8.66 6.72
CA VAL A 128 1.86 7.92 5.96
C VAL A 128 1.93 8.28 4.48
N VAL A 129 1.86 7.29 3.61
CA VAL A 129 1.66 7.46 2.17
C VAL A 129 0.27 6.95 1.80
N ILE A 130 -0.50 7.75 1.06
CA ILE A 130 -1.80 7.35 0.51
C ILE A 130 -1.68 7.30 -1.01
N ASN A 131 -1.80 6.11 -1.58
CA ASN A 131 -1.80 5.89 -3.02
C ASN A 131 -3.24 5.77 -3.53
N ALA A 132 -3.77 6.87 -4.06
CA ALA A 132 -5.08 6.99 -4.70
C ALA A 132 -4.98 7.11 -6.24
N VAL A 133 -3.88 6.65 -6.81
CA VAL A 133 -3.63 6.72 -8.24
C VAL A 133 -4.52 5.72 -8.96
N ARG A 134 -5.09 6.15 -10.07
CA ARG A 134 -5.80 5.29 -11.00
C ARG A 134 -4.96 5.12 -12.26
N VAL A 135 -4.84 3.89 -12.75
CA VAL A 135 -4.26 3.61 -14.06
C VAL A 135 -5.08 4.29 -15.15
N GLU A 136 -4.41 4.92 -16.11
CA GLU A 136 -5.03 5.39 -17.34
C GLU A 136 -5.29 4.20 -18.26
N ASP A 137 -6.33 4.30 -19.09
CA ASP A 137 -6.72 3.20 -19.98
C ASP A 137 -5.57 2.81 -20.91
N GLY A 138 -5.23 1.51 -20.93
CA GLY A 138 -4.21 0.93 -21.79
C GLY A 138 -2.88 0.58 -21.16
N ASP A 139 -2.50 1.09 -19.99
CA ASP A 139 -1.27 0.64 -19.33
C ASP A 139 -1.53 -0.54 -18.39
N ILE A 140 -1.24 -1.73 -18.88
CA ILE A 140 -1.41 -3.00 -18.15
C ILE A 140 -0.21 -3.34 -17.23
N HIS A 141 0.81 -2.49 -17.20
CA HIS A 141 2.01 -2.62 -16.36
C HIS A 141 2.23 -1.40 -15.47
N PHE A 142 1.16 -0.67 -15.17
CA PHE A 142 1.24 0.60 -14.44
C PHE A 142 1.77 0.41 -13.02
N TYR A 143 1.12 -0.47 -12.23
CA TYR A 143 1.52 -0.70 -10.84
C TYR A 143 2.85 -1.44 -10.73
N GLU A 144 3.14 -2.34 -11.67
CA GLU A 144 4.45 -2.99 -11.78
C GLU A 144 5.59 -1.96 -11.94
N LYS A 145 5.34 -0.87 -12.68
CA LYS A 145 6.33 0.21 -12.90
C LYS A 145 6.45 1.15 -11.70
N ILE A 146 5.32 1.63 -11.16
CA ILE A 146 5.35 2.70 -10.15
C ILE A 146 5.65 2.21 -8.73
N MET A 147 5.25 0.99 -8.37
CA MET A 147 5.39 0.53 -6.99
C MET A 147 6.84 0.36 -6.53
N PRO A 148 7.78 -0.22 -7.30
CA PRO A 148 9.15 -0.40 -6.84
C PRO A 148 9.84 0.90 -6.41
N PRO A 149 9.87 1.99 -7.21
CA PRO A 149 10.50 3.24 -6.77
C PRO A 149 9.77 3.89 -5.59
N LEU A 150 8.43 3.83 -5.54
CA LEU A 150 7.67 4.35 -4.41
C LEU A 150 7.98 3.62 -3.10
N LEU A 151 8.06 2.30 -3.14
CA LEU A 151 8.34 1.47 -1.96
C LEU A 151 9.78 1.66 -1.46
N ARG A 152 10.77 1.77 -2.38
CA ARG A 152 12.15 2.11 -1.99
C ARG A 152 12.22 3.45 -1.25
N ASN A 153 11.51 4.46 -1.75
CA ASN A 153 11.46 5.77 -1.09
C ASN A 153 10.71 5.71 0.25
N ALA A 154 9.61 4.97 0.32
CA ALA A 154 8.87 4.76 1.56
C ALA A 154 9.74 4.10 2.64
N GLN A 155 10.52 3.08 2.28
CA GLN A 155 11.48 2.43 3.18
C GLN A 155 12.57 3.40 3.66
N ARG A 156 13.20 4.15 2.73
CA ARG A 156 14.24 5.14 3.07
C ARG A 156 13.73 6.26 3.97
N ALA A 157 12.50 6.70 3.75
CA ALA A 157 11.85 7.73 4.55
C ALA A 157 11.35 7.22 5.92
N GLY A 158 11.35 5.91 6.17
CA GLY A 158 10.81 5.30 7.38
C GLY A 158 9.29 5.42 7.48
N VAL A 159 8.59 5.29 6.35
CA VAL A 159 7.12 5.36 6.30
C VAL A 159 6.52 4.29 7.21
N ARG A 160 5.64 4.71 8.10
CA ARG A 160 5.00 3.84 9.09
C ARG A 160 3.72 3.17 8.58
N GLN A 161 3.16 3.71 7.48
CA GLN A 161 1.98 3.14 6.84
C GLN A 161 1.88 3.56 5.37
N PHE A 162 1.68 2.60 4.48
CA PHE A 162 1.37 2.82 3.07
C PHE A 162 -0.06 2.35 2.78
N ILE A 163 -1.00 3.30 2.62
CA ILE A 163 -2.39 3.01 2.29
C ILE A 163 -2.52 2.96 0.77
N HIS A 164 -2.90 1.82 0.23
CA HIS A 164 -3.06 1.59 -1.21
C HIS A 164 -4.52 1.33 -1.56
N HIS A 165 -5.04 2.12 -2.50
CA HIS A 165 -6.35 1.88 -3.09
C HIS A 165 -6.22 0.89 -4.25
N GLY A 166 -6.56 -0.36 -3.96
CA GLY A 166 -6.62 -1.45 -4.92
C GLY A 166 -8.02 -1.63 -5.52
N ALA A 167 -8.21 -2.73 -6.22
CA ALA A 167 -9.48 -3.11 -6.81
C ALA A 167 -9.97 -4.45 -6.29
N VAL A 168 -11.28 -4.59 -6.11
CA VAL A 168 -11.91 -5.91 -5.95
C VAL A 168 -11.56 -6.74 -7.18
N GLY A 169 -11.11 -7.97 -6.97
CA GLY A 169 -10.62 -8.84 -8.02
C GLY A 169 -9.14 -8.67 -8.36
N ALA A 170 -8.38 -7.84 -7.65
CA ALA A 170 -6.93 -7.73 -7.87
C ALA A 170 -6.22 -9.07 -7.66
N GLY A 171 -5.32 -9.45 -8.59
CA GLY A 171 -4.55 -10.68 -8.54
C GLY A 171 -5.44 -11.92 -8.40
N ARG A 172 -5.11 -12.81 -7.48
CA ARG A 172 -5.87 -14.05 -7.25
C ARG A 172 -7.30 -13.83 -6.71
N ASN A 173 -7.61 -12.66 -6.20
CA ASN A 173 -8.95 -12.36 -5.72
C ASN A 173 -10.01 -12.42 -6.85
N VAL A 174 -9.61 -12.28 -8.12
CA VAL A 174 -10.50 -12.42 -9.29
C VAL A 174 -11.22 -13.77 -9.32
N GLU A 175 -10.60 -14.84 -8.79
CA GLU A 175 -11.16 -16.18 -8.76
C GLU A 175 -12.50 -16.27 -8.00
N LYS A 176 -12.72 -15.36 -7.04
CA LYS A 176 -13.97 -15.29 -6.26
C LYS A 176 -15.14 -14.63 -7.01
N PHE A 177 -14.88 -14.02 -8.17
CA PHE A 177 -15.84 -13.18 -8.89
C PHE A 177 -16.03 -13.60 -10.35
N GLN A 178 -15.83 -14.87 -10.67
CA GLN A 178 -15.85 -15.40 -12.05
C GLN A 178 -17.22 -15.23 -12.77
N ASN A 179 -18.33 -15.14 -12.03
CA ASN A 179 -19.66 -15.10 -12.62
C ASN A 179 -20.24 -13.67 -12.77
N LEU A 180 -19.39 -12.63 -12.71
CA LEU A 180 -19.85 -11.24 -12.75
C LEU A 180 -19.87 -10.62 -14.15
N GLY A 181 -19.59 -11.40 -15.19
CA GLY A 181 -19.58 -10.91 -16.57
C GLY A 181 -18.41 -9.97 -16.86
N TRP A 182 -17.32 -10.08 -16.11
CA TRP A 182 -16.11 -9.26 -16.30
C TRP A 182 -15.43 -9.52 -17.64
N GLU A 183 -15.59 -10.72 -18.21
CA GLU A 183 -15.14 -11.05 -19.56
C GLU A 183 -15.70 -10.12 -20.64
N ARG A 184 -16.79 -9.39 -20.36
CA ARG A 184 -17.37 -8.39 -21.25
C ARG A 184 -16.71 -7.00 -21.15
N VAL A 185 -15.76 -6.83 -20.24
CA VAL A 185 -15.05 -5.56 -20.02
C VAL A 185 -13.65 -5.72 -20.61
N PRO A 186 -13.35 -5.07 -21.75
CA PRO A 186 -12.04 -5.21 -22.39
C PRO A 186 -10.89 -4.88 -21.44
N GLY A 187 -9.87 -5.74 -21.42
CA GLY A 187 -8.64 -5.55 -20.63
C GLY A 187 -8.82 -5.58 -19.11
N ILE A 188 -9.98 -6.00 -18.59
CA ILE A 188 -10.21 -6.01 -17.13
C ILE A 188 -9.26 -6.97 -16.42
N PHE A 189 -9.02 -8.16 -16.97
CA PHE A 189 -8.18 -9.16 -16.33
C PHE A 189 -6.71 -8.73 -16.28
N ASP A 190 -6.20 -8.09 -17.33
CA ASP A 190 -4.84 -7.55 -17.35
C ASP A 190 -4.68 -6.43 -16.32
N ARG A 191 -5.68 -5.54 -16.21
CA ARG A 191 -5.69 -4.47 -15.19
C ARG A 191 -5.76 -5.04 -13.77
N LEU A 192 -6.59 -6.07 -13.54
CA LEU A 192 -6.68 -6.72 -12.22
C LEU A 192 -5.42 -7.50 -11.87
N LYS A 193 -4.75 -8.07 -12.87
CA LYS A 193 -3.44 -8.72 -12.70
C LYS A 193 -2.39 -7.70 -12.28
N ASP A 194 -2.27 -6.56 -12.98
CA ASP A 194 -1.32 -5.50 -12.66
C ASP A 194 -1.60 -4.89 -11.27
N GLN A 195 -2.87 -4.68 -10.90
CA GLN A 195 -3.26 -4.31 -9.54
C GLN A 195 -2.75 -5.32 -8.51
N GLY A 196 -2.90 -6.61 -8.79
CA GLY A 196 -2.41 -7.69 -7.93
C GLY A 196 -0.90 -7.66 -7.77
N ILE A 197 -0.15 -7.44 -8.86
CA ILE A 197 1.31 -7.27 -8.82
C ILE A 197 1.68 -6.11 -7.89
N GLY A 198 1.01 -4.96 -8.02
CA GLY A 198 1.25 -3.80 -7.15
C GLY A 198 1.00 -4.09 -5.68
N GLU A 199 -0.08 -4.82 -5.37
CA GLU A 199 -0.39 -5.24 -4.00
C GLU A 199 0.66 -6.23 -3.44
N ASP A 200 1.13 -7.18 -4.25
CA ASP A 200 2.12 -8.18 -3.84
C ASP A 200 3.50 -7.54 -3.63
N LEU A 201 3.90 -6.58 -4.47
CA LEU A 201 5.08 -5.76 -4.27
C LEU A 201 5.01 -5.00 -2.94
N LEU A 202 3.86 -4.41 -2.62
CA LEU A 202 3.65 -3.71 -1.34
C LEU A 202 3.76 -4.67 -0.15
N ARG A 203 3.09 -5.83 -0.19
CA ARG A 203 3.17 -6.85 0.87
C ARG A 203 4.58 -7.37 1.08
N GLY A 204 5.33 -7.57 -0.01
CA GLY A 204 6.72 -8.06 0.04
C GLY A 204 7.75 -6.98 0.41
N SER A 205 7.38 -5.70 0.45
CA SER A 205 8.32 -4.60 0.63
C SER A 205 8.84 -4.44 2.07
N GLY A 206 8.17 -4.99 3.06
CA GLY A 206 8.47 -4.72 4.47
C GLY A 206 7.97 -3.35 4.99
N VAL A 207 7.36 -2.51 4.14
CA VAL A 207 6.67 -1.29 4.57
C VAL A 207 5.32 -1.68 5.18
N PRO A 208 4.98 -1.23 6.41
CA PRO A 208 3.65 -1.49 6.96
C PRO A 208 2.57 -0.94 6.02
N TYR A 209 1.54 -1.72 5.73
CA TYR A 209 0.59 -1.36 4.70
C TYR A 209 -0.87 -1.46 5.16
N THR A 210 -1.74 -0.82 4.38
CA THR A 210 -3.19 -1.02 4.37
C THR A 210 -3.63 -1.04 2.92
N ILE A 211 -4.29 -2.09 2.48
CA ILE A 211 -4.88 -2.17 1.14
C ILE A 211 -6.39 -2.04 1.28
N ILE A 212 -6.99 -1.10 0.55
CA ILE A 212 -8.44 -0.91 0.49
C ILE A 212 -8.90 -1.20 -0.93
N ARG A 213 -9.48 -2.36 -1.15
CA ARG A 213 -10.03 -2.77 -2.43
C ARG A 213 -11.42 -2.19 -2.62
N ASN A 214 -11.54 -1.37 -3.64
CA ASN A 214 -12.82 -0.77 -4.01
C ASN A 214 -13.37 -1.41 -5.28
N ALA A 215 -14.70 -1.47 -5.40
CA ALA A 215 -15.40 -1.90 -6.61
C ALA A 215 -15.87 -0.68 -7.41
N ARG A 216 -17.14 -0.62 -7.76
CA ARG A 216 -17.74 0.51 -8.48
C ARG A 216 -17.87 1.73 -7.57
N ILE A 217 -17.23 2.84 -7.93
CA ILE A 217 -17.35 4.11 -7.22
C ILE A 217 -18.39 4.97 -7.93
N TYR A 218 -19.34 5.51 -7.17
CA TYR A 218 -20.37 6.42 -7.64
C TYR A 218 -19.77 7.74 -8.16
N PRO A 219 -20.51 8.54 -8.97
CA PRO A 219 -20.05 9.84 -9.44
C PRO A 219 -19.54 10.75 -8.32
N PRO A 220 -18.62 11.71 -8.62
CA PRO A 220 -17.97 12.52 -7.59
C PRO A 220 -18.92 13.34 -6.71
N GLU A 221 -20.05 13.76 -7.28
CA GLU A 221 -21.10 14.56 -6.62
C GLU A 221 -21.99 13.75 -5.66
N SER A 222 -21.86 12.42 -5.68
CA SER A 222 -22.67 11.56 -4.82
C SER A 222 -22.31 11.76 -3.34
N PRO A 223 -23.31 12.09 -2.49
CA PRO A 223 -23.05 12.29 -1.06
C PRO A 223 -22.66 10.98 -0.38
N ALA A 224 -21.99 11.10 0.77
CA ALA A 224 -21.72 9.94 1.63
C ALA A 224 -23.02 9.30 2.10
N THR A 225 -23.06 7.98 2.13
CA THR A 225 -24.19 7.22 2.72
C THR A 225 -24.07 7.14 4.23
N GLY A 226 -22.83 7.22 4.75
CA GLY A 226 -22.51 6.97 6.15
C GLY A 226 -22.70 5.50 6.58
N LYS A 227 -22.90 4.59 5.61
CA LYS A 227 -23.15 3.15 5.87
C LYS A 227 -22.02 2.25 5.35
N ALA A 228 -21.07 2.82 4.63
CA ALA A 228 -19.91 2.08 4.16
C ALA A 228 -19.01 1.66 5.33
N ALA A 229 -18.48 0.45 5.25
CA ALA A 229 -17.55 -0.10 6.25
C ALA A 229 -16.45 -0.90 5.59
N LEU A 230 -15.28 -0.95 6.25
CA LEU A 230 -14.19 -1.85 5.88
C LEU A 230 -14.48 -3.26 6.41
N THR A 231 -14.19 -4.27 5.60
CA THR A 231 -14.30 -5.68 5.98
C THR A 231 -13.10 -6.47 5.44
N GLU A 232 -12.61 -7.42 6.21
CA GLU A 232 -11.59 -8.38 5.77
C GLU A 232 -12.21 -9.54 4.95
N ASP A 233 -13.55 -9.60 4.82
CA ASP A 233 -14.21 -10.54 3.94
C ASP A 233 -13.96 -10.16 2.47
N ASP A 234 -13.05 -10.86 1.84
CA ASP A 234 -12.58 -10.63 0.49
C ASP A 234 -13.51 -11.20 -0.60
N SER A 235 -14.68 -11.71 -0.23
CA SER A 235 -15.77 -12.09 -1.12
C SER A 235 -16.79 -10.96 -1.33
N ILE A 236 -16.68 -9.87 -0.56
CA ILE A 236 -17.61 -8.74 -0.66
C ILE A 236 -17.30 -7.89 -1.91
N ILE A 237 -18.36 -7.61 -2.67
CA ILE A 237 -18.34 -6.65 -3.78
C ILE A 237 -19.60 -5.79 -3.72
N THR A 238 -19.44 -4.53 -3.33
CA THR A 238 -20.51 -3.54 -3.31
C THR A 238 -20.05 -2.22 -3.94
N PRO A 239 -20.95 -1.43 -4.53
CA PRO A 239 -20.61 -0.07 -4.90
C PRO A 239 -20.43 0.79 -3.65
N MET A 240 -19.79 1.95 -3.81
CA MET A 240 -19.57 2.92 -2.74
C MET A 240 -19.52 4.34 -3.27
N THR A 241 -19.64 5.34 -2.39
CA THR A 241 -19.36 6.73 -2.76
C THR A 241 -17.88 7.07 -2.54
N ARG A 242 -17.40 8.10 -3.23
CA ARG A 242 -16.03 8.63 -2.98
C ARG A 242 -15.90 9.25 -1.61
N ALA A 243 -16.95 9.90 -1.16
CA ALA A 243 -16.98 10.53 0.15
C ALA A 243 -16.86 9.51 1.28
N ASP A 244 -17.58 8.38 1.20
CA ASP A 244 -17.43 7.31 2.18
C ASP A 244 -16.04 6.67 2.09
N LEU A 245 -15.54 6.40 0.88
CA LEU A 245 -14.21 5.81 0.69
C LEU A 245 -13.11 6.72 1.26
N ALA A 246 -13.22 8.03 1.10
CA ALA A 246 -12.28 8.99 1.69
C ALA A 246 -12.32 8.93 3.23
N LYS A 247 -13.50 8.92 3.84
CA LYS A 247 -13.65 8.79 5.30
C LYS A 247 -13.08 7.48 5.82
N LEU A 248 -13.32 6.35 5.13
CA LEU A 248 -12.75 5.06 5.47
C LEU A 248 -11.22 5.05 5.34
N THR A 249 -10.68 5.75 4.35
CA THR A 249 -9.23 5.93 4.20
C THR A 249 -8.66 6.66 5.41
N LEU A 250 -9.29 7.78 5.82
CA LEU A 250 -8.82 8.54 6.98
C LEU A 250 -8.95 7.76 8.29
N SER A 251 -9.99 6.95 8.43
CA SER A 251 -10.12 6.10 9.63
C SER A 251 -8.97 5.10 9.81
N CYS A 252 -8.24 4.81 8.73
CA CYS A 252 -7.05 3.97 8.74
C CYS A 252 -5.74 4.75 8.90
N VAL A 253 -5.72 6.06 8.68
CA VAL A 253 -4.48 6.86 8.83
C VAL A 253 -3.97 6.77 10.26
N ALA A 254 -2.71 6.34 10.40
CA ALA A 254 -2.04 6.11 11.69
C ALA A 254 -2.81 5.16 12.64
N ASN A 255 -3.66 4.30 12.13
CA ASN A 255 -4.47 3.35 12.89
C ASN A 255 -3.84 1.95 12.88
N ALA A 256 -3.36 1.50 14.03
CA ALA A 256 -2.74 0.18 14.18
C ALA A 256 -3.70 -0.98 13.78
N ALA A 257 -5.01 -0.81 13.95
CA ALA A 257 -6.00 -1.83 13.56
C ALA A 257 -6.08 -2.06 12.04
N CYS A 258 -5.57 -1.12 11.24
CA CYS A 258 -5.53 -1.22 9.78
C CYS A 258 -4.18 -1.75 9.24
N LEU A 259 -3.12 -1.85 10.07
CA LEU A 259 -1.79 -2.22 9.60
C LEU A 259 -1.72 -3.68 9.13
N ASN A 260 -1.04 -3.88 8.00
CA ASN A 260 -0.80 -5.16 7.34
C ASN A 260 -2.09 -5.93 7.00
N LYS A 261 -3.13 -5.18 6.68
CA LYS A 261 -4.44 -5.72 6.32
C LYS A 261 -4.87 -5.33 4.91
N THR A 262 -5.70 -6.19 4.34
CA THR A 262 -6.41 -5.95 3.08
C THR A 262 -7.91 -5.93 3.38
N PHE A 263 -8.56 -4.83 3.05
CA PHE A 263 -9.98 -4.65 3.24
C PHE A 263 -10.72 -4.55 1.92
N HIS A 264 -11.94 -5.04 1.89
CA HIS A 264 -12.97 -4.67 0.92
C HIS A 264 -13.87 -3.60 1.53
N VAL A 265 -14.53 -2.81 0.69
CA VAL A 265 -15.56 -1.86 1.15
C VAL A 265 -16.92 -2.49 0.98
N ARG A 266 -17.72 -2.48 2.06
CA ARG A 266 -19.10 -2.97 2.09
C ARG A 266 -20.05 -1.80 2.30
N ASP A 267 -20.97 -1.59 1.34
CA ASP A 267 -22.11 -0.70 1.49
C ASP A 267 -23.33 -1.33 0.82
N ALA A 268 -24.15 -2.03 1.61
CA ALA A 268 -25.34 -2.71 1.12
C ALA A 268 -26.52 -1.75 0.84
N SER A 269 -26.39 -0.45 1.14
CA SER A 269 -27.46 0.53 0.94
C SER A 269 -27.51 1.10 -0.47
N LEU A 270 -26.42 0.93 -1.25
CA LEU A 270 -26.31 1.44 -2.60
C LEU A 270 -26.66 0.34 -3.62
N PRO A 271 -27.56 0.59 -4.57
CA PRO A 271 -27.79 -0.29 -5.71
C PRO A 271 -26.58 -0.22 -6.66
N TRP A 272 -26.37 -1.28 -7.44
CA TRP A 272 -25.40 -1.20 -8.53
C TRP A 272 -25.82 -0.11 -9.52
N PRO A 273 -24.96 0.88 -9.83
CA PRO A 273 -25.31 1.91 -10.78
C PRO A 273 -25.53 1.28 -12.15
N MET A 274 -26.70 1.56 -12.73
CA MET A 274 -27.01 1.11 -14.08
C MET A 274 -25.94 1.63 -15.04
N ARG A 275 -25.51 0.81 -16.00
CA ARG A 275 -24.62 1.27 -17.07
C ARG A 275 -25.36 2.41 -17.77
N ARG A 276 -24.70 3.56 -17.92
CA ARG A 276 -25.19 4.53 -18.90
C ARG A 276 -25.16 3.84 -20.28
N PRO A 277 -26.25 3.93 -21.03
CA PRO A 277 -26.33 3.33 -22.37
C PRO A 277 -25.22 3.81 -23.28
#